data_fc96bae7726c4f366585f3323293af37
#
_entry.id   fc96bae7726c4f366585f3323293af37
#
_cell.length_a   1.000
_cell.length_b   1.000
_cell.length_c   1.000
_cell.angle_alpha   90.00
_cell.angle_beta   90.00
_cell.angle_gamma   90.00
#
_symmetry.space_group_name_H-M   'P 1'
#
loop_
_entity.id
_entity.type
_entity.pdbx_description
1 polymer ?
#
loop_
_entity_poly.entity_id
_entity_poly.type
_entity_poly.pdbx_seq_one_letter_code
_entity_poly.pdbx_strand_id
1 'polypeptide(L)'
;STLMRSSAASDVYKRQAYGIPTQFEDDVKQQVDTIPSQIKASDYKDRMDIRDWPMVTIDGEDAKDLDDAITLSRKGKNYLLGVHIADVSEYVTEYSPLDKEALKRGTSVYLVDRVIPMLPHQLSNGICSLNQGCDRLALSCIMEVDPSGKVVDHQIAETLINVDHRMTYTSVAKILDGDMEERNKYEDFVEMFELMKELSDILRHRRHERGSIDFDFPESKIILDEKGRPVDVYPQVRNAATKIIEDFMLCANETIAEEFYWREIPFLYRIHEIPDHEKIDKLQVFLQNFGIYLKSSHDEIHPKEVQKLLTKIEGTPEEPLISRLTLRSMKQAKYSAYSSMHFGLSTRYYCHFTSPIRRYPDLQIHRIIKETLHNKFTTRRFSHYDAILPKVAEQSSKMERRAEEVEREVCKLKKAEYMRRRIGEVHEGIISGVTNWGIYVEPVSYTHLTLPTIA
;
A
#
# COMPACT_ATOMS: atom_id res chain seq x y z
N SER A 1 -14.44 -37.89 -10.92
CA SER A 1 -13.03 -38.31 -10.82
C SER A 1 -12.00 -37.30 -11.35
N THR A 2 -12.35 -36.03 -11.57
CA THR A 2 -11.45 -35.00 -12.15
C THR A 2 -11.04 -33.91 -11.12
N LEU A 3 -11.26 -34.12 -9.82
CA LEU A 3 -11.09 -33.13 -8.77
C LEU A 3 -9.88 -33.37 -7.86
N MET A 4 -8.96 -34.23 -8.23
CA MET A 4 -7.71 -34.45 -7.48
C MET A 4 -6.49 -33.87 -8.20
N ARG A 5 -6.54 -32.63 -8.61
CA ARG A 5 -5.30 -31.89 -8.88
C ARG A 5 -4.88 -31.17 -7.62
N SER A 6 -3.61 -31.32 -7.23
CA SER A 6 -3.03 -30.73 -6.03
C SER A 6 -3.33 -29.24 -5.92
N SER A 7 -3.41 -28.68 -4.69
CA SER A 7 -3.62 -27.26 -4.45
C SER A 7 -2.64 -26.36 -5.24
N ALA A 8 -1.39 -26.80 -5.36
CA ALA A 8 -0.37 -26.14 -6.18
C ALA A 8 -0.74 -26.09 -7.68
N ALA A 9 -1.38 -27.14 -8.23
CA ALA A 9 -1.85 -27.13 -9.62
C ALA A 9 -3.01 -26.17 -9.86
N SER A 10 -3.84 -25.94 -8.85
CA SER A 10 -4.93 -24.98 -8.91
C SER A 10 -4.43 -23.53 -8.93
N ASP A 11 -3.41 -23.21 -8.13
CA ASP A 11 -2.78 -21.88 -8.09
C ASP A 11 -2.02 -21.60 -9.40
N VAL A 12 -1.35 -22.62 -9.98
CA VAL A 12 -0.71 -22.52 -11.29
C VAL A 12 -1.75 -22.26 -12.39
N TYR A 13 -2.88 -22.96 -12.35
CA TYR A 13 -3.96 -22.77 -13.32
C TYR A 13 -4.54 -21.35 -13.25
N LYS A 14 -4.81 -20.83 -12.05
CA LYS A 14 -5.32 -19.47 -11.88
C LYS A 14 -4.34 -18.43 -12.43
N ARG A 15 -3.06 -18.52 -12.08
CA ARG A 15 -2.02 -17.63 -12.60
C ARG A 15 -1.93 -17.64 -14.12
N GLN A 16 -1.99 -18.81 -14.74
CA GLN A 16 -2.00 -18.96 -16.19
C GLN A 16 -3.26 -18.36 -16.84
N ALA A 17 -4.43 -18.56 -16.22
CA ALA A 17 -5.69 -18.02 -16.71
C ALA A 17 -5.70 -16.48 -16.73
N TYR A 18 -5.00 -15.85 -15.79
CA TYR A 18 -4.87 -14.38 -15.72
C TYR A 18 -3.62 -13.84 -16.43
N GLY A 19 -2.82 -14.70 -17.07
CA GLY A 19 -1.65 -14.30 -17.85
C GLY A 19 -0.55 -13.60 -17.04
N ILE A 20 -0.38 -13.97 -15.75
CA ILE A 20 0.67 -13.39 -14.89
C ILE A 20 2.02 -14.03 -15.20
N PRO A 21 3.03 -13.28 -15.67
CA PRO A 21 4.34 -13.81 -15.97
C PRO A 21 5.09 -14.17 -14.69
N THR A 22 5.55 -15.41 -14.59
CA THR A 22 6.28 -15.94 -13.42
C THR A 22 7.80 -15.91 -13.59
N GLN A 23 8.28 -15.76 -14.81
CA GLN A 23 9.70 -15.73 -15.14
C GLN A 23 10.05 -14.41 -15.82
N PHE A 24 11.30 -14.02 -15.74
CA PHE A 24 11.87 -12.88 -16.45
C PHE A 24 12.53 -13.37 -17.74
N GLU A 25 12.42 -12.57 -18.80
CA GLU A 25 13.02 -12.84 -20.09
C GLU A 25 14.55 -12.72 -20.03
N ASP A 26 15.25 -13.28 -21.03
CA ASP A 26 16.73 -13.39 -20.97
C ASP A 26 17.44 -12.04 -21.07
N ASP A 27 16.88 -11.07 -21.81
CA ASP A 27 17.41 -9.71 -21.88
C ASP A 27 17.32 -8.98 -20.54
N VAL A 28 16.25 -9.23 -19.75
CA VAL A 28 16.13 -8.73 -18.38
C VAL A 28 17.20 -9.34 -17.49
N LYS A 29 17.40 -10.66 -17.57
CA LYS A 29 18.44 -11.36 -16.79
C LYS A 29 19.84 -10.83 -17.12
N GLN A 30 20.15 -10.65 -18.41
CA GLN A 30 21.42 -10.08 -18.87
C GLN A 30 21.65 -8.67 -18.30
N GLN A 31 20.62 -7.81 -18.29
CA GLN A 31 20.73 -6.50 -17.67
C GLN A 31 20.99 -6.59 -16.17
N VAL A 32 20.29 -7.47 -15.45
CA VAL A 32 20.47 -7.68 -14.00
C VAL A 32 21.90 -8.10 -13.68
N ASP A 33 22.51 -8.97 -14.49
CA ASP A 33 23.89 -9.41 -14.31
C ASP A 33 24.93 -8.28 -14.42
N THR A 34 24.56 -7.15 -15.02
CA THR A 34 25.41 -5.94 -15.09
C THR A 34 25.27 -5.03 -13.89
N ILE A 35 24.22 -5.19 -13.07
CA ILE A 35 23.96 -4.36 -11.91
C ILE A 35 24.83 -4.84 -10.73
N PRO A 36 25.59 -3.94 -10.10
CA PRO A 36 26.45 -4.32 -8.98
C PRO A 36 25.60 -4.73 -7.77
N SER A 37 26.14 -5.65 -6.97
CA SER A 37 25.52 -6.07 -5.70
C SER A 37 25.74 -5.06 -4.56
N GLN A 38 26.66 -4.11 -4.74
CA GLN A 38 26.99 -3.05 -3.79
C GLN A 38 27.18 -1.72 -4.52
N ILE A 39 26.83 -0.62 -3.85
CA ILE A 39 27.06 0.72 -4.35
C ILE A 39 28.56 1.08 -4.35
N LYS A 40 28.96 1.94 -5.27
CA LYS A 40 30.33 2.46 -5.39
C LYS A 40 30.39 3.92 -4.99
N ALA A 41 31.55 4.41 -4.60
CA ALA A 41 31.74 5.81 -4.23
C ALA A 41 31.32 6.81 -5.31
N SER A 42 31.41 6.42 -6.59
CA SER A 42 30.91 7.22 -7.72
C SER A 42 29.39 7.44 -7.73
N ASP A 43 28.64 6.49 -7.15
CA ASP A 43 27.18 6.45 -7.24
C ASP A 43 26.52 7.43 -6.25
N TYR A 44 27.25 7.88 -5.23
CA TYR A 44 26.74 8.77 -4.19
C TYR A 44 27.52 10.07 -4.00
N LYS A 45 28.45 10.39 -4.89
CA LYS A 45 29.31 11.60 -4.79
C LYS A 45 28.53 12.91 -4.63
N ASP A 46 27.39 13.01 -5.30
CA ASP A 46 26.58 14.22 -5.32
C ASP A 46 25.29 14.07 -4.49
N ARG A 47 25.18 13.02 -3.68
CA ARG A 47 24.03 12.76 -2.81
C ARG A 47 24.24 13.34 -1.43
N MET A 48 23.15 13.71 -0.76
CA MET A 48 23.15 14.08 0.64
C MET A 48 23.42 12.85 1.50
N ASP A 49 24.55 12.83 2.19
CA ASP A 49 24.93 11.75 3.11
C ASP A 49 24.22 11.93 4.47
N ILE A 50 23.32 11.02 4.79
CA ILE A 50 22.57 10.98 6.06
C ILE A 50 22.71 9.62 6.75
N ARG A 51 23.80 8.90 6.52
CA ARG A 51 24.05 7.59 7.13
C ARG A 51 24.21 7.65 8.65
N ASP A 52 24.49 8.83 9.19
CA ASP A 52 24.59 9.10 10.62
C ASP A 52 23.25 9.45 11.30
N TRP A 53 22.16 9.55 10.54
CA TRP A 53 20.84 9.77 11.11
C TRP A 53 20.26 8.47 11.65
N PRO A 54 19.74 8.43 12.91
CA PRO A 54 19.04 7.26 13.42
C PRO A 54 17.90 6.87 12.50
N MET A 55 17.95 5.65 11.95
CA MET A 55 17.07 5.23 10.87
C MET A 55 16.60 3.79 11.06
N VAL A 56 15.32 3.55 10.82
CA VAL A 56 14.72 2.21 10.91
C VAL A 56 13.83 1.93 9.70
N THR A 57 13.73 0.64 9.33
CA THR A 57 12.61 0.12 8.53
C THR A 57 11.63 -0.59 9.47
N ILE A 58 10.33 -0.53 9.17
CA ILE A 58 9.27 -1.20 9.95
C ILE A 58 8.35 -1.92 8.98
N ASP A 59 8.41 -3.25 8.95
CA ASP A 59 7.71 -4.10 7.99
C ASP A 59 7.19 -5.38 8.64
N GLY A 60 6.54 -6.23 7.86
CA GLY A 60 6.20 -7.59 8.27
C GLY A 60 7.45 -8.46 8.45
N GLU A 61 7.34 -9.51 9.26
CA GLU A 61 8.47 -10.41 9.58
C GLU A 61 9.07 -11.06 8.32
N ASP A 62 8.23 -11.37 7.34
CA ASP A 62 8.61 -12.08 6.11
C ASP A 62 9.02 -11.15 4.96
N ALA A 63 8.92 -9.81 5.13
CA ALA A 63 9.26 -8.83 4.10
C ALA A 63 10.75 -8.89 3.75
N LYS A 64 11.06 -8.84 2.46
CA LYS A 64 12.44 -8.84 1.93
C LYS A 64 12.71 -7.65 1.01
N ASP A 65 11.67 -7.07 0.47
CA ASP A 65 11.64 -5.93 -0.44
C ASP A 65 11.30 -4.66 0.34
N LEU A 66 12.29 -4.16 1.09
CA LEU A 66 12.12 -3.01 1.97
C LEU A 66 12.21 -1.71 1.16
N ASP A 67 11.05 -1.14 0.86
CA ASP A 67 10.92 0.08 0.05
C ASP A 67 11.25 1.36 0.81
N ASP A 68 10.95 1.41 2.11
CA ASP A 68 10.94 2.63 2.92
C ASP A 68 11.69 2.51 4.24
N ALA A 69 12.37 3.58 4.60
CA ALA A 69 12.99 3.78 5.90
C ALA A 69 12.57 5.13 6.48
N ILE A 70 12.55 5.23 7.80
CA ILE A 70 12.05 6.40 8.54
C ILE A 70 13.15 6.95 9.43
N THR A 71 13.26 8.29 9.42
CA THR A 71 13.96 9.07 10.44
C THR A 71 12.96 10.04 11.07
N LEU A 72 13.05 10.25 12.38
CA LEU A 72 12.21 11.21 13.08
C LEU A 72 12.96 11.84 14.26
N SER A 73 12.93 13.16 14.33
CA SER A 73 13.50 13.93 15.42
C SER A 73 12.67 15.17 15.72
N ARG A 74 12.94 15.82 16.83
CA ARG A 74 12.37 17.15 17.15
C ARG A 74 13.17 18.26 16.47
N LYS A 75 12.47 19.25 15.94
CA LYS A 75 13.02 20.52 15.49
C LYS A 75 12.30 21.66 16.22
N GLY A 76 12.81 22.03 17.39
CA GLY A 76 12.11 22.90 18.31
C GLY A 76 10.79 22.26 18.76
N LYS A 77 9.66 22.93 18.52
CA LYS A 77 8.32 22.39 18.79
C LYS A 77 7.75 21.51 17.65
N ASN A 78 8.40 21.54 16.48
CA ASN A 78 7.99 20.80 15.32
C ASN A 78 8.65 19.42 15.28
N TYR A 79 8.23 18.59 14.31
CA TYR A 79 8.81 17.29 14.00
C TYR A 79 9.58 17.40 12.69
N LEU A 80 10.73 16.75 12.62
CA LEU A 80 11.46 16.55 11.36
C LEU A 80 11.31 15.07 10.96
N LEU A 81 10.39 14.83 10.04
CA LEU A 81 10.08 13.49 9.53
C LEU A 81 10.79 13.25 8.21
N GLY A 82 11.67 12.26 8.16
CA GLY A 82 12.25 11.77 6.91
C GLY A 82 11.59 10.47 6.46
N VAL A 83 11.12 10.45 5.23
CA VAL A 83 10.64 9.26 4.52
C VAL A 83 11.62 9.00 3.39
N HIS A 84 12.39 7.91 3.51
CA HIS A 84 13.49 7.57 2.62
C HIS A 84 13.09 6.36 1.81
N ILE A 85 12.99 6.53 0.48
CA ILE A 85 12.49 5.49 -0.42
C ILE A 85 13.62 4.96 -1.28
N ALA A 86 13.69 3.64 -1.43
CA ALA A 86 14.66 2.96 -2.28
C ALA A 86 14.72 3.60 -3.67
N ASP A 87 15.91 4.04 -4.10
CA ASP A 87 16.10 4.69 -5.41
C ASP A 87 16.21 3.63 -6.52
N VAL A 88 15.10 2.99 -6.80
CA VAL A 88 14.99 1.96 -7.86
C VAL A 88 15.31 2.54 -9.23
N SER A 89 14.98 3.80 -9.46
CA SER A 89 15.20 4.49 -10.74
C SER A 89 16.68 4.64 -11.10
N GLU A 90 17.59 4.48 -10.16
CA GLU A 90 19.03 4.46 -10.41
C GLU A 90 19.44 3.23 -11.24
N TYR A 91 18.77 2.11 -11.01
CA TYR A 91 19.08 0.81 -11.64
C TYR A 91 18.14 0.48 -12.80
N VAL A 92 16.90 0.95 -12.76
CA VAL A 92 15.87 0.70 -13.77
C VAL A 92 15.66 1.96 -14.60
N THR A 93 16.52 2.12 -15.60
CA THR A 93 16.49 3.30 -16.49
C THR A 93 15.39 3.20 -17.54
N GLU A 94 14.87 4.34 -17.96
CA GLU A 94 13.79 4.43 -18.96
C GLU A 94 14.13 3.64 -20.24
N TYR A 95 13.18 2.87 -20.75
CA TYR A 95 13.29 2.02 -21.95
C TYR A 95 14.26 0.82 -21.85
N SER A 96 14.91 0.61 -20.74
CA SER A 96 15.71 -0.60 -20.54
C SER A 96 14.85 -1.87 -20.55
N PRO A 97 15.43 -3.07 -20.75
CA PRO A 97 14.69 -4.33 -20.60
C PRO A 97 13.96 -4.45 -19.26
N LEU A 98 14.61 -4.07 -18.15
CA LEU A 98 14.00 -4.01 -16.81
C LEU A 98 12.79 -3.06 -16.75
N ASP A 99 12.89 -1.88 -17.35
CA ASP A 99 11.82 -0.90 -17.38
C ASP A 99 10.59 -1.40 -18.15
N LYS A 100 10.83 -1.98 -19.32
CA LYS A 100 9.76 -2.55 -20.17
C LYS A 100 9.03 -3.69 -19.45
N GLU A 101 9.78 -4.56 -18.79
CA GLU A 101 9.21 -5.67 -18.02
C GLU A 101 8.46 -5.16 -16.78
N ALA A 102 9.01 -4.18 -16.06
CA ALA A 102 8.34 -3.55 -14.93
C ALA A 102 7.01 -2.90 -15.32
N LEU A 103 6.96 -2.18 -16.45
CA LEU A 103 5.73 -1.58 -16.98
C LEU A 103 4.72 -2.66 -17.41
N LYS A 104 5.18 -3.74 -18.06
CA LYS A 104 4.35 -4.87 -18.48
C LYS A 104 3.70 -5.55 -17.27
N ARG A 105 4.43 -5.74 -16.17
CA ARG A 105 3.93 -6.28 -14.90
C ARG A 105 3.07 -5.28 -14.15
N GLY A 106 3.46 -4.03 -14.12
CA GLY A 106 2.79 -2.89 -13.49
C GLY A 106 2.87 -2.88 -11.97
N THR A 107 2.80 -4.05 -11.35
CA THR A 107 2.87 -4.24 -9.89
C THR A 107 3.35 -5.65 -9.55
N SER A 108 3.90 -5.83 -8.35
CA SER A 108 4.07 -7.16 -7.76
C SER A 108 2.71 -7.77 -7.39
N VAL A 109 2.63 -9.11 -7.36
CA VAL A 109 1.42 -9.85 -7.00
C VAL A 109 1.70 -10.68 -5.75
N TYR A 110 0.92 -10.47 -4.69
CA TYR A 110 1.12 -11.10 -3.38
C TYR A 110 0.14 -12.25 -3.18
N LEU A 111 0.59 -13.47 -3.50
CA LEU A 111 -0.20 -14.68 -3.28
C LEU A 111 -0.01 -15.19 -1.86
N VAL A 112 -0.86 -16.10 -1.43
CA VAL A 112 -0.82 -16.68 -0.08
C VAL A 112 0.50 -17.39 0.22
N ASP A 113 1.12 -18.00 -0.81
CA ASP A 113 2.33 -18.82 -0.68
C ASP A 113 3.60 -18.17 -1.21
N ARG A 114 3.48 -17.11 -2.02
CA ARG A 114 4.62 -16.47 -2.69
C ARG A 114 4.30 -15.09 -3.22
N VAL A 115 5.36 -14.35 -3.51
CA VAL A 115 5.29 -13.08 -4.25
C VAL A 115 5.73 -13.32 -5.69
N ILE A 116 4.99 -12.80 -6.66
CA ILE A 116 5.44 -12.66 -8.05
C ILE A 116 5.90 -11.20 -8.20
N PRO A 117 7.21 -10.96 -8.20
CA PRO A 117 7.73 -9.61 -8.09
C PRO A 117 7.65 -8.83 -9.40
N MET A 118 7.49 -7.52 -9.33
CA MET A 118 7.62 -6.61 -10.48
C MET A 118 9.05 -6.58 -11.01
N LEU A 119 10.03 -6.64 -10.11
CA LEU A 119 11.46 -6.63 -10.43
C LEU A 119 12.14 -7.93 -9.98
N PRO A 120 13.21 -8.38 -10.65
CA PRO A 120 13.98 -9.54 -10.22
C PRO A 120 14.49 -9.41 -8.78
N HIS A 121 14.60 -10.54 -8.07
CA HIS A 121 14.99 -10.57 -6.65
C HIS A 121 16.36 -9.97 -6.35
N GLN A 122 17.28 -9.97 -7.32
CA GLN A 122 18.58 -9.33 -7.20
C GLN A 122 18.44 -7.81 -6.97
N LEU A 123 17.37 -7.18 -7.50
CA LEU A 123 17.04 -5.80 -7.23
C LEU A 123 16.10 -5.69 -6.03
N SER A 124 14.96 -6.36 -6.08
CA SER A 124 13.88 -6.17 -5.09
C SER A 124 14.26 -6.57 -3.66
N ASN A 125 15.07 -7.62 -3.50
CA ASN A 125 15.55 -8.08 -2.19
C ASN A 125 17.02 -7.73 -1.94
N GLY A 126 17.74 -7.31 -2.99
CA GLY A 126 19.16 -7.01 -3.00
C GLY A 126 19.46 -5.52 -2.91
N ILE A 127 20.04 -4.97 -4.00
CA ILE A 127 20.58 -3.61 -3.99
C ILE A 127 19.54 -2.50 -3.79
N CYS A 128 18.29 -2.71 -4.18
CA CYS A 128 17.22 -1.75 -3.95
C CYS A 128 16.64 -1.85 -2.54
N SER A 129 16.62 -3.05 -1.93
CA SER A 129 16.05 -3.23 -0.60
C SER A 129 16.89 -2.51 0.47
N LEU A 130 16.24 -1.75 1.33
CA LEU A 130 16.86 -0.95 2.39
C LEU A 130 17.28 -1.84 3.58
N ASN A 131 18.16 -2.80 3.30
CA ASN A 131 18.63 -3.79 4.27
C ASN A 131 19.47 -3.15 5.38
N GLN A 132 19.26 -3.60 6.61
CA GLN A 132 19.99 -3.15 7.80
C GLN A 132 21.50 -3.25 7.62
N GLY A 133 22.24 -2.20 8.02
CA GLY A 133 23.70 -2.15 8.00
C GLY A 133 24.31 -2.05 6.61
N CYS A 134 23.50 -1.83 5.57
CA CYS A 134 23.96 -1.68 4.20
C CYS A 134 23.81 -0.24 3.74
N ASP A 135 24.85 0.31 3.12
CA ASP A 135 24.73 1.59 2.42
C ASP A 135 23.79 1.44 1.22
N ARG A 136 22.83 2.34 1.10
CA ARG A 136 21.80 2.32 0.05
C ARG A 136 21.54 3.71 -0.51
N LEU A 137 21.18 3.74 -1.79
CA LEU A 137 20.71 4.95 -2.46
C LEU A 137 19.20 5.10 -2.23
N ALA A 138 18.80 6.29 -1.84
CA ALA A 138 17.40 6.61 -1.61
C ALA A 138 16.99 7.94 -2.25
N LEU A 139 15.71 8.09 -2.50
CA LEU A 139 15.04 9.35 -2.78
C LEU A 139 14.21 9.70 -1.54
N SER A 140 14.55 10.81 -0.91
CA SER A 140 14.04 11.18 0.40
C SER A 140 13.10 12.38 0.34
N CYS A 141 12.00 12.29 1.08
CA CYS A 141 11.13 13.41 1.39
C CYS A 141 11.28 13.72 2.88
N ILE A 142 11.92 14.83 3.19
CA ILE A 142 12.21 15.29 4.56
C ILE A 142 11.27 16.45 4.85
N MET A 143 10.37 16.26 5.82
CA MET A 143 9.25 17.15 6.09
C MET A 143 9.35 17.75 7.50
N GLU A 144 9.22 19.06 7.62
CA GLU A 144 8.99 19.72 8.89
C GLU A 144 7.48 19.79 9.14
N VAL A 145 7.02 19.13 10.19
CA VAL A 145 5.61 19.02 10.55
C VAL A 145 5.38 19.79 11.85
N ASP A 146 4.41 20.71 11.86
CA ASP A 146 4.07 21.46 13.07
C ASP A 146 3.21 20.63 14.05
N PRO A 147 2.98 21.10 15.30
CA PRO A 147 2.17 20.38 16.28
C PRO A 147 0.71 20.15 15.88
N SER A 148 0.20 20.80 14.84
CA SER A 148 -1.13 20.56 14.27
C SER A 148 -1.14 19.48 13.18
N GLY A 149 0.03 18.92 12.85
CA GLY A 149 0.18 17.94 11.79
C GLY A 149 0.25 18.53 10.37
N LYS A 150 0.48 19.84 10.25
CA LYS A 150 0.69 20.49 8.96
C LYS A 150 2.16 20.44 8.57
N VAL A 151 2.44 20.01 7.34
CA VAL A 151 3.77 20.14 6.74
C VAL A 151 3.99 21.63 6.42
N VAL A 152 4.95 22.25 7.10
CA VAL A 152 5.26 23.69 6.99
C VAL A 152 6.45 23.95 6.10
N ASP A 153 7.33 22.95 5.94
CA ASP A 153 8.48 22.97 5.03
C ASP A 153 8.85 21.55 4.64
N HIS A 154 9.47 21.37 3.49
CA HIS A 154 9.98 20.07 3.06
C HIS A 154 11.12 20.17 2.06
N GLN A 155 11.92 19.14 2.01
CA GLN A 155 13.01 18.98 1.06
C GLN A 155 12.92 17.60 0.40
N ILE A 156 13.03 17.57 -0.91
CA ILE A 156 13.20 16.34 -1.68
C ILE A 156 14.65 16.25 -2.11
N ALA A 157 15.32 15.14 -1.82
CA ALA A 157 16.73 14.97 -2.10
C ALA A 157 17.08 13.52 -2.44
N GLU A 158 18.06 13.36 -3.31
CA GLU A 158 18.76 12.09 -3.47
C GLU A 158 19.73 11.93 -2.31
N THR A 159 19.64 10.81 -1.59
CA THR A 159 20.38 10.59 -0.35
C THR A 159 21.19 9.30 -0.39
N LEU A 160 22.20 9.25 0.46
CA LEU A 160 22.91 8.05 0.85
C LEU A 160 22.52 7.72 2.30
N ILE A 161 21.98 6.53 2.50
CA ILE A 161 21.45 6.09 3.79
C ILE A 161 22.07 4.79 4.28
N ASN A 162 21.97 4.54 5.58
CA ASN A 162 22.26 3.25 6.20
C ASN A 162 21.25 2.99 7.31
N VAL A 163 20.53 1.88 7.24
CA VAL A 163 19.48 1.53 8.20
C VAL A 163 20.10 0.89 9.44
N ASP A 164 19.88 1.45 10.63
CA ASP A 164 20.38 0.93 11.89
C ASP A 164 19.67 -0.36 12.31
N HIS A 165 18.35 -0.37 12.23
CA HIS A 165 17.52 -1.51 12.61
C HIS A 165 16.40 -1.81 11.62
N ARG A 166 16.32 -3.08 11.22
CA ARG A 166 15.13 -3.64 10.60
C ARG A 166 14.16 -4.06 11.69
N MET A 167 13.13 -3.25 11.89
CA MET A 167 12.07 -3.52 12.85
C MET A 167 10.91 -4.29 12.20
N THR A 168 10.13 -4.98 13.02
CA THR A 168 8.86 -5.56 12.60
C THR A 168 7.69 -4.81 13.21
N TYR A 169 6.51 -4.89 12.59
CA TYR A 169 5.29 -4.32 13.15
C TYR A 169 5.00 -4.85 14.56
N THR A 170 5.26 -6.14 14.79
CA THR A 170 5.08 -6.79 16.08
C THR A 170 6.05 -6.24 17.13
N SER A 171 7.32 -6.10 16.78
CA SER A 171 8.37 -5.61 17.70
C SER A 171 8.10 -4.16 18.12
N VAL A 172 7.80 -3.27 17.17
CA VAL A 172 7.50 -1.86 17.48
C VAL A 172 6.20 -1.74 18.30
N ALA A 173 5.16 -2.53 18.00
CA ALA A 173 3.95 -2.54 18.80
C ALA A 173 4.23 -2.95 20.25
N LYS A 174 5.03 -3.98 20.49
CA LYS A 174 5.44 -4.40 21.85
C LYS A 174 6.20 -3.29 22.59
N ILE A 175 7.12 -2.60 21.91
CA ILE A 175 7.85 -1.45 22.51
C ILE A 175 6.88 -0.36 22.95
N LEU A 176 5.90 -0.02 22.12
CA LEU A 176 4.88 0.98 22.43
C LEU A 176 3.92 0.56 23.54
N ASP A 177 3.64 -0.75 23.65
CA ASP A 177 2.82 -1.33 24.71
C ASP A 177 3.58 -1.52 26.04
N GLY A 178 4.88 -1.17 26.07
CA GLY A 178 5.69 -1.18 27.29
C GLY A 178 6.38 -2.50 27.60
N ASP A 179 6.52 -3.42 26.63
CA ASP A 179 7.28 -4.67 26.77
C ASP A 179 8.75 -4.36 27.11
N MET A 180 9.19 -4.75 28.31
CA MET A 180 10.52 -4.41 28.81
C MET A 180 11.65 -5.12 28.08
N GLU A 181 11.43 -6.32 27.57
CA GLU A 181 12.43 -7.09 26.82
C GLU A 181 12.74 -6.41 25.49
N GLU A 182 11.70 -6.09 24.72
CA GLU A 182 11.85 -5.37 23.45
C GLU A 182 12.38 -3.95 23.65
N ARG A 183 11.96 -3.22 24.70
CA ARG A 183 12.47 -1.88 25.02
C ARG A 183 13.96 -1.91 25.36
N ASN A 184 14.41 -2.86 26.16
CA ASN A 184 15.84 -3.00 26.48
C ASN A 184 16.68 -3.37 25.26
N LYS A 185 16.15 -4.19 24.38
CA LYS A 185 16.86 -4.60 23.14
C LYS A 185 17.09 -3.43 22.17
N TYR A 186 16.18 -2.44 22.15
CA TYR A 186 16.22 -1.28 21.27
C TYR A 186 16.23 0.03 22.07
N GLU A 187 16.91 0.06 23.18
CA GLU A 187 16.92 1.17 24.15
C GLU A 187 17.14 2.55 23.49
N ASP A 188 18.12 2.62 22.58
CA ASP A 188 18.48 3.86 21.88
C ASP A 188 17.40 4.38 20.92
N PHE A 189 16.41 3.57 20.56
CA PHE A 189 15.34 3.90 19.60
C PHE A 189 13.95 4.03 20.23
N VAL A 190 13.79 3.72 21.51
CA VAL A 190 12.50 3.76 22.21
C VAL A 190 11.87 5.13 22.12
N GLU A 191 12.63 6.20 22.40
CA GLU A 191 12.13 7.58 22.33
C GLU A 191 11.66 7.93 20.91
N MET A 192 12.36 7.47 19.88
CA MET A 192 11.99 7.67 18.48
C MET A 192 10.66 6.99 18.16
N PHE A 193 10.43 5.77 18.64
CA PHE A 193 9.15 5.06 18.42
C PHE A 193 7.98 5.74 19.15
N GLU A 194 8.21 6.23 20.37
CA GLU A 194 7.22 7.02 21.10
C GLU A 194 6.87 8.32 20.35
N LEU A 195 7.88 9.00 19.82
CA LEU A 195 7.70 10.19 18.99
C LEU A 195 6.96 9.89 17.68
N MET A 196 7.25 8.74 17.05
CA MET A 196 6.52 8.26 15.87
C MET A 196 5.03 8.05 16.16
N LYS A 197 4.72 7.46 17.31
CA LYS A 197 3.32 7.26 17.75
C LYS A 197 2.61 8.59 17.96
N GLU A 198 3.26 9.53 18.63
CA GLU A 198 2.73 10.87 18.85
C GLU A 198 2.42 11.58 17.53
N LEU A 199 3.37 11.61 16.59
CA LEU A 199 3.18 12.25 15.29
C LEU A 199 2.11 11.53 14.45
N SER A 200 2.10 10.20 14.46
CA SER A 200 1.08 9.40 13.77
C SER A 200 -0.33 9.75 14.24
N ASP A 201 -0.54 9.87 15.55
CA ASP A 201 -1.84 10.23 16.11
C ASP A 201 -2.27 11.65 15.68
N ILE A 202 -1.36 12.61 15.65
CA ILE A 202 -1.60 13.97 15.16
C ILE A 202 -2.00 13.97 13.69
N LEU A 203 -1.24 13.27 12.84
CA LEU A 203 -1.52 13.18 11.40
C LEU A 203 -2.87 12.49 11.13
N ARG A 204 -3.16 11.41 11.85
CA ARG A 204 -4.42 10.67 11.75
C ARG A 204 -5.61 11.52 12.18
N HIS A 205 -5.49 12.21 13.32
CA HIS A 205 -6.52 13.14 13.80
C HIS A 205 -6.83 14.23 12.76
N ARG A 206 -5.79 14.85 12.21
CA ARG A 206 -5.94 15.88 11.16
C ARG A 206 -6.66 15.34 9.91
N ARG A 207 -6.31 14.12 9.44
CA ARG A 207 -7.02 13.51 8.32
C ARG A 207 -8.47 13.20 8.65
N HIS A 208 -8.75 12.73 9.85
CA HIS A 208 -10.10 12.47 10.32
C HIS A 208 -10.94 13.75 10.32
N GLU A 209 -10.42 14.86 10.85
CA GLU A 209 -11.10 16.16 10.82
C GLU A 209 -11.37 16.65 9.41
N ARG A 210 -10.48 16.36 8.46
CA ARG A 210 -10.66 16.68 7.03
C ARG A 210 -11.80 15.85 6.40
N GLY A 211 -12.13 14.69 6.94
CA GLY A 211 -13.16 13.80 6.46
C GLY A 211 -12.64 12.56 5.74
N SER A 212 -11.38 12.17 5.97
CA SER A 212 -10.83 10.91 5.48
C SER A 212 -11.68 9.74 5.96
N ILE A 213 -11.99 8.82 5.06
CA ILE A 213 -12.80 7.64 5.33
C ILE A 213 -11.84 6.49 5.65
N ASP A 214 -11.98 5.89 6.82
CA ASP A 214 -11.22 4.70 7.20
C ASP A 214 -12.15 3.48 7.12
N PHE A 215 -11.94 2.65 6.08
CA PHE A 215 -12.59 1.36 5.98
C PHE A 215 -11.68 0.33 6.64
N ASP A 216 -11.89 0.07 7.91
CA ASP A 216 -11.11 -0.92 8.66
C ASP A 216 -11.70 -2.32 8.47
N PHE A 217 -11.46 -2.90 7.29
CA PHE A 217 -11.76 -4.31 7.06
C PHE A 217 -10.53 -5.15 7.40
N PRO A 218 -10.62 -6.04 8.41
CA PRO A 218 -9.50 -6.92 8.71
C PRO A 218 -9.25 -7.86 7.52
N GLU A 219 -8.01 -7.86 7.03
CA GLU A 219 -7.57 -8.84 6.05
C GLU A 219 -7.39 -10.21 6.71
N SER A 220 -7.61 -11.28 5.95
CA SER A 220 -7.38 -12.63 6.47
C SER A 220 -5.95 -13.07 6.21
N LYS A 221 -5.24 -13.46 7.25
CA LYS A 221 -3.96 -14.17 7.14
C LYS A 221 -4.22 -15.68 7.09
N ILE A 222 -3.68 -16.33 6.08
CA ILE A 222 -3.80 -17.77 5.86
C ILE A 222 -2.43 -18.39 6.12
N ILE A 223 -2.35 -19.31 7.05
CA ILE A 223 -1.13 -20.06 7.36
C ILE A 223 -1.13 -21.37 6.57
N LEU A 224 -0.03 -21.63 5.88
CA LEU A 224 0.18 -22.84 5.11
C LEU A 224 1.18 -23.77 5.80
N ASP A 225 0.98 -25.08 5.63
CA ASP A 225 1.99 -26.10 5.98
C ASP A 225 3.09 -26.18 4.89
N GLU A 226 4.10 -27.00 5.11
CA GLU A 226 5.22 -27.21 4.17
C GLU A 226 4.77 -27.73 2.78
N LYS A 227 3.55 -28.28 2.71
CA LYS A 227 2.94 -28.78 1.45
C LYS A 227 2.03 -27.74 0.81
N GLY A 228 2.02 -26.48 1.30
CA GLY A 228 1.19 -25.41 0.79
C GLY A 228 -0.32 -25.55 1.10
N ARG A 229 -0.68 -26.36 2.09
CA ARG A 229 -2.08 -26.58 2.51
C ARG A 229 -2.45 -25.63 3.64
N PRO A 230 -3.62 -25.01 3.62
CA PRO A 230 -4.04 -24.11 4.68
C PRO A 230 -4.29 -24.89 5.98
N VAL A 231 -3.65 -24.44 7.05
CA VAL A 231 -3.75 -25.02 8.39
C VAL A 231 -4.47 -24.11 9.37
N ASP A 232 -4.39 -22.79 9.14
CA ASP A 232 -5.07 -21.80 9.95
C ASP A 232 -5.47 -20.56 9.14
N VAL A 233 -6.53 -19.87 9.57
CA VAL A 233 -7.02 -18.62 8.97
C VAL A 233 -7.48 -17.70 10.10
N TYR A 234 -6.88 -16.53 10.22
CA TYR A 234 -7.25 -15.53 11.22
C TYR A 234 -7.21 -14.12 10.67
N PRO A 235 -7.97 -13.17 11.26
CA PRO A 235 -7.93 -11.78 10.84
C PRO A 235 -6.57 -11.15 11.21
N GLN A 236 -5.97 -10.47 10.27
CA GLN A 236 -4.76 -9.67 10.52
C GLN A 236 -5.18 -8.33 11.15
N VAL A 237 -4.82 -8.13 12.40
CA VAL A 237 -5.16 -6.91 13.13
C VAL A 237 -4.12 -5.82 12.81
N ARG A 238 -4.60 -4.63 12.44
CA ARG A 238 -3.77 -3.43 12.35
C ARG A 238 -3.36 -2.99 13.76
N ASN A 239 -2.07 -2.87 14.01
CA ASN A 239 -1.54 -2.39 15.29
C ASN A 239 -1.03 -0.93 15.18
N ALA A 240 -0.51 -0.39 16.29
CA ALA A 240 0.02 0.96 16.31
C ALA A 240 1.16 1.18 15.30
N ALA A 241 2.01 0.18 15.10
CA ALA A 241 3.15 0.26 14.19
C ALA A 241 2.72 0.29 12.71
N THR A 242 1.73 -0.51 12.31
CA THR A 242 1.18 -0.45 10.94
C THR A 242 0.53 0.90 10.66
N LYS A 243 -0.14 1.48 11.65
CA LYS A 243 -0.76 2.81 11.56
C LYS A 243 0.28 3.92 11.40
N ILE A 244 1.39 3.83 12.13
CA ILE A 244 2.51 4.79 12.04
C ILE A 244 3.05 4.84 10.60
N ILE A 245 3.40 3.69 10.04
CA ILE A 245 3.95 3.63 8.68
C ILE A 245 2.94 4.14 7.65
N GLU A 246 1.68 3.73 7.75
CA GLU A 246 0.62 4.25 6.89
C GLU A 246 0.53 5.77 6.94
N ASP A 247 0.49 6.37 8.13
CA ASP A 247 0.36 7.81 8.31
C ASP A 247 1.54 8.58 7.71
N PHE A 248 2.76 8.05 7.86
CA PHE A 248 3.98 8.67 7.31
C PHE A 248 4.05 8.54 5.78
N MET A 249 3.64 7.39 5.24
CA MET A 249 3.56 7.20 3.79
C MET A 249 2.50 8.12 3.16
N LEU A 250 1.34 8.25 3.78
CA LEU A 250 0.29 9.18 3.33
C LEU A 250 0.80 10.63 3.35
N CYS A 251 1.49 11.04 4.40
CA CYS A 251 2.07 12.38 4.54
C CYS A 251 3.08 12.68 3.41
N ALA A 252 3.99 11.74 3.13
CA ALA A 252 4.97 11.89 2.06
C ALA A 252 4.29 11.92 0.68
N ASN A 253 3.36 11.01 0.41
CA ASN A 253 2.64 10.94 -0.86
C ASN A 253 1.84 12.23 -1.14
N GLU A 254 1.17 12.80 -0.13
CA GLU A 254 0.46 14.07 -0.26
C GLU A 254 1.43 15.23 -0.52
N THR A 255 2.55 15.30 0.19
CA THR A 255 3.56 16.36 0.05
C THR A 255 4.17 16.36 -1.35
N ILE A 256 4.57 15.20 -1.86
CA ILE A 256 5.12 15.04 -3.22
C ILE A 256 4.08 15.42 -4.27
N ALA A 257 2.85 14.92 -4.14
CA ALA A 257 1.80 15.21 -5.12
C ALA A 257 1.47 16.71 -5.19
N GLU A 258 1.38 17.38 -4.05
CA GLU A 258 1.11 18.82 -3.99
C GLU A 258 2.23 19.64 -4.61
N GLU A 259 3.49 19.34 -4.32
CA GLU A 259 4.63 20.04 -4.90
C GLU A 259 4.64 19.95 -6.42
N PHE A 260 4.51 18.75 -6.97
CA PHE A 260 4.57 18.55 -8.42
C PHE A 260 3.32 19.05 -9.15
N TYR A 261 2.18 19.13 -8.49
CA TYR A 261 1.02 19.83 -9.01
C TYR A 261 1.30 21.33 -9.20
N TRP A 262 1.83 21.99 -8.17
CA TRP A 262 2.13 23.43 -8.24
C TRP A 262 3.33 23.78 -9.13
N ARG A 263 4.20 22.81 -9.41
CA ARG A 263 5.26 22.97 -10.43
C ARG A 263 4.74 22.88 -11.86
N GLU A 264 3.47 22.48 -12.04
CA GLU A 264 2.84 22.32 -13.36
C GLU A 264 3.63 21.36 -14.28
N ILE A 265 4.25 20.34 -13.71
CA ILE A 265 5.02 19.30 -14.40
C ILE A 265 4.11 18.08 -14.62
N PRO A 266 4.14 17.43 -15.81
CA PRO A 266 3.46 16.18 -16.04
C PRO A 266 3.82 15.14 -14.96
N PHE A 267 2.81 14.54 -14.34
CA PHE A 267 2.99 13.66 -13.20
C PHE A 267 1.95 12.54 -13.19
N LEU A 268 2.14 11.51 -12.36
CA LEU A 268 1.13 10.48 -12.10
C LEU A 268 0.52 10.68 -10.73
N TYR A 269 -0.79 10.80 -10.72
CA TYR A 269 -1.60 10.95 -9.51
C TYR A 269 -2.35 9.65 -9.20
N ARG A 270 -2.67 9.45 -7.93
CA ARG A 270 -3.62 8.46 -7.47
C ARG A 270 -4.93 9.17 -7.16
N ILE A 271 -5.95 8.93 -7.96
CA ILE A 271 -7.25 9.59 -7.83
C ILE A 271 -8.32 8.61 -7.37
N HIS A 272 -9.29 9.12 -6.63
CA HIS A 272 -10.48 8.41 -6.23
C HIS A 272 -11.67 9.34 -6.45
N GLU A 273 -12.38 9.10 -7.54
CA GLU A 273 -13.48 9.95 -7.98
C GLU A 273 -14.67 9.88 -7.01
N ILE A 274 -15.50 10.91 -7.03
CA ILE A 274 -16.77 10.95 -6.28
C ILE A 274 -17.65 9.76 -6.71
N PRO A 275 -18.35 9.10 -5.76
CA PRO A 275 -19.25 8.00 -6.07
C PRO A 275 -20.36 8.41 -7.06
N ASP A 276 -20.81 7.43 -7.85
CA ASP A 276 -21.93 7.65 -8.76
C ASP A 276 -23.24 7.89 -7.99
N HIS A 277 -24.01 8.87 -8.41
CA HIS A 277 -25.25 9.28 -7.78
C HIS A 277 -26.23 8.10 -7.60
N GLU A 278 -26.46 7.32 -8.67
CA GLU A 278 -27.35 6.15 -8.60
C GLU A 278 -26.94 5.11 -7.54
N LYS A 279 -25.64 4.94 -7.30
CA LYS A 279 -25.16 4.02 -6.27
C LYS A 279 -25.40 4.57 -4.86
N ILE A 280 -25.25 5.88 -4.70
CA ILE A 280 -25.53 6.57 -3.44
C ILE A 280 -27.02 6.53 -3.14
N ASP A 281 -27.89 6.75 -4.12
CA ASP A 281 -29.35 6.65 -3.94
C ASP A 281 -29.77 5.24 -3.51
N LYS A 282 -29.23 4.20 -4.15
CA LYS A 282 -29.50 2.81 -3.76
C LYS A 282 -29.03 2.52 -2.33
N LEU A 283 -27.84 3.04 -1.95
CA LEU A 283 -27.34 2.95 -0.59
C LEU A 283 -28.29 3.68 0.38
N GLN A 284 -28.72 4.88 0.04
CA GLN A 284 -29.65 5.68 0.84
C GLN A 284 -30.97 4.95 1.11
N VAL A 285 -31.57 4.37 0.07
CA VAL A 285 -32.80 3.58 0.20
C VAL A 285 -32.61 2.39 1.13
N PHE A 286 -31.47 1.72 1.04
CA PHE A 286 -31.12 0.61 1.93
C PHE A 286 -30.96 1.09 3.38
N LEU A 287 -30.23 2.18 3.62
CA LEU A 287 -29.98 2.75 4.95
C LEU A 287 -31.25 3.22 5.66
N GLN A 288 -32.30 3.63 4.93
CA GLN A 288 -33.60 4.02 5.50
C GLN A 288 -34.24 2.90 6.33
N ASN A 289 -34.00 1.62 5.99
CA ASN A 289 -34.48 0.48 6.76
C ASN A 289 -33.89 0.44 8.20
N PHE A 290 -32.76 1.11 8.42
CA PHE A 290 -32.08 1.22 9.70
C PHE A 290 -32.24 2.61 10.35
N GLY A 291 -33.11 3.46 9.78
CA GLY A 291 -33.28 4.84 10.27
C GLY A 291 -32.06 5.73 10.08
N ILE A 292 -31.21 5.42 9.11
CA ILE A 292 -29.98 6.17 8.80
C ILE A 292 -30.19 6.96 7.52
N TYR A 293 -29.79 8.24 7.55
CA TYR A 293 -29.92 9.16 6.42
C TYR A 293 -28.56 9.77 6.10
N LEU A 294 -28.15 9.69 4.83
CA LEU A 294 -27.00 10.41 4.29
C LEU A 294 -27.46 11.79 3.81
N LYS A 295 -26.70 12.82 4.13
CA LYS A 295 -26.92 14.14 3.59
C LYS A 295 -26.15 14.29 2.29
N SER A 296 -26.85 14.42 1.17
CA SER A 296 -26.29 14.84 -0.10
C SER A 296 -26.77 16.26 -0.42
N SER A 297 -25.89 17.12 -0.91
CA SER A 297 -26.23 18.44 -1.39
C SER A 297 -25.98 18.52 -2.90
N HIS A 298 -27.00 18.95 -3.66
CA HIS A 298 -26.89 19.13 -5.11
C HIS A 298 -26.27 17.94 -5.87
N ASP A 299 -26.74 16.72 -5.56
CA ASP A 299 -26.35 15.47 -6.20
C ASP A 299 -24.90 14.98 -5.91
N GLU A 300 -24.17 15.64 -5.01
CA GLU A 300 -22.85 15.22 -4.59
C GLU A 300 -22.82 14.85 -3.10
N ILE A 301 -22.13 13.76 -2.78
CA ILE A 301 -21.86 13.35 -1.40
C ILE A 301 -20.46 13.82 -0.98
N HIS A 302 -20.37 14.42 0.19
CA HIS A 302 -19.06 14.78 0.75
C HIS A 302 -18.45 13.60 1.55
N PRO A 303 -17.13 13.38 1.51
CA PRO A 303 -16.48 12.29 2.27
C PRO A 303 -16.87 12.25 3.75
N LYS A 304 -17.03 13.40 4.41
CA LYS A 304 -17.48 13.49 5.81
C LYS A 304 -18.83 12.83 6.07
N GLU A 305 -19.74 12.79 5.11
CA GLU A 305 -21.03 12.14 5.32
C GLU A 305 -20.88 10.61 5.35
N VAL A 306 -19.99 10.05 4.53
CA VAL A 306 -19.64 8.64 4.58
C VAL A 306 -18.89 8.33 5.89
N GLN A 307 -17.98 9.19 6.32
CA GLN A 307 -17.26 9.06 7.58
C GLN A 307 -18.24 9.03 8.78
N LYS A 308 -19.21 9.96 8.83
CA LYS A 308 -20.25 9.99 9.87
C LYS A 308 -21.12 8.74 9.87
N LEU A 309 -21.44 8.22 8.68
CA LEU A 309 -22.18 6.95 8.56
C LEU A 309 -21.40 5.82 9.22
N LEU A 310 -20.12 5.65 8.87
CA LEU A 310 -19.28 4.57 9.42
C LEU A 310 -19.09 4.71 10.95
N THR A 311 -18.86 5.92 11.44
CA THR A 311 -18.78 6.18 12.90
C THR A 311 -20.10 5.85 13.61
N LYS A 312 -21.25 6.12 12.97
CA LYS A 312 -22.57 5.85 13.59
C LYS A 312 -22.86 4.36 13.73
N ILE A 313 -22.37 3.54 12.81
CA ILE A 313 -22.61 2.09 12.82
C ILE A 313 -21.53 1.29 13.54
N GLU A 314 -20.43 1.93 13.95
CA GLU A 314 -19.31 1.29 14.63
C GLU A 314 -19.80 0.51 15.88
N GLY A 315 -19.41 -0.76 15.99
CA GLY A 315 -19.79 -1.65 17.08
C GLY A 315 -21.24 -2.17 17.04
N THR A 316 -22.04 -1.81 16.02
CA THR A 316 -23.38 -2.36 15.85
C THR A 316 -23.38 -3.69 15.08
N PRO A 317 -24.39 -4.55 15.25
CA PRO A 317 -24.49 -5.82 14.48
C PRO A 317 -24.55 -5.60 12.95
N GLU A 318 -25.03 -4.44 12.52
CA GLU A 318 -25.20 -4.06 11.11
C GLU A 318 -23.92 -3.51 10.46
N GLU A 319 -22.91 -3.17 11.26
CA GLU A 319 -21.65 -2.56 10.80
C GLU A 319 -21.01 -3.32 9.63
N PRO A 320 -20.81 -4.65 9.68
CA PRO A 320 -20.14 -5.38 8.59
C PRO A 320 -20.89 -5.29 7.27
N LEU A 321 -22.23 -5.32 7.33
CA LEU A 321 -23.09 -5.25 6.14
C LEU A 321 -23.11 -3.83 5.55
N ILE A 322 -23.34 -2.83 6.38
CA ILE A 322 -23.47 -1.43 5.93
C ILE A 322 -22.11 -0.93 5.42
N SER A 323 -21.00 -1.22 6.12
CA SER A 323 -19.65 -0.85 5.70
C SER A 323 -19.29 -1.44 4.32
N ARG A 324 -19.65 -2.72 4.09
CA ARG A 324 -19.42 -3.39 2.81
C ARG A 324 -20.26 -2.79 1.68
N LEU A 325 -21.53 -2.49 1.91
CA LEU A 325 -22.40 -1.87 0.92
C LEU A 325 -21.93 -0.43 0.61
N THR A 326 -21.51 0.30 1.63
CA THR A 326 -20.93 1.63 1.49
C THR A 326 -19.67 1.57 0.61
N LEU A 327 -18.74 0.67 0.89
CA LEU A 327 -17.54 0.49 0.07
C LEU A 327 -17.88 0.14 -1.39
N ARG A 328 -18.83 -0.76 -1.62
CA ARG A 328 -19.29 -1.13 -2.97
C ARG A 328 -19.94 0.02 -3.74
N SER A 329 -20.46 1.00 -3.04
CA SER A 329 -21.04 2.21 -3.63
C SER A 329 -19.99 3.23 -4.06
N MET A 330 -18.74 3.11 -3.54
CA MET A 330 -17.62 3.95 -3.94
C MET A 330 -17.08 3.53 -5.31
N LYS A 331 -16.43 4.47 -6.00
CA LYS A 331 -15.61 4.15 -7.17
C LYS A 331 -14.30 3.49 -6.70
N GLN A 332 -13.63 2.82 -7.61
CA GLN A 332 -12.30 2.30 -7.37
C GLN A 332 -11.26 3.39 -7.64
N ALA A 333 -10.27 3.53 -6.76
CA ALA A 333 -9.13 4.41 -7.01
C ALA A 333 -8.33 3.93 -8.23
N LYS A 334 -7.73 4.87 -8.97
CA LYS A 334 -6.96 4.58 -10.17
C LYS A 334 -5.79 5.56 -10.32
N TYR A 335 -4.84 5.23 -11.17
CA TYR A 335 -3.82 6.17 -11.60
C TYR A 335 -4.32 7.08 -12.71
N SER A 336 -3.83 8.31 -12.74
CA SER A 336 -4.18 9.32 -13.74
C SER A 336 -3.02 10.26 -13.99
N ALA A 337 -2.86 10.70 -15.24
CA ALA A 337 -1.94 11.79 -15.58
C ALA A 337 -2.51 13.18 -15.20
N TYR A 338 -3.76 13.24 -14.80
CA TYR A 338 -4.44 14.47 -14.40
C TYR A 338 -4.82 14.40 -12.93
N SER A 339 -4.52 15.49 -12.20
CA SER A 339 -4.86 15.58 -10.79
C SER A 339 -6.36 15.70 -10.61
N SER A 340 -6.88 14.93 -9.68
CA SER A 340 -8.25 15.01 -9.19
C SER A 340 -8.25 14.65 -7.70
N MET A 341 -9.34 14.97 -7.02
CA MET A 341 -9.54 14.64 -5.62
C MET A 341 -9.43 13.13 -5.37
N HIS A 342 -8.84 12.75 -4.25
CA HIS A 342 -8.94 11.41 -3.71
C HIS A 342 -10.05 11.36 -2.65
N PHE A 343 -11.25 10.93 -3.06
CA PHE A 343 -12.47 10.95 -2.23
C PHE A 343 -12.27 10.26 -0.87
N GLY A 344 -11.75 9.03 -0.86
CA GLY A 344 -11.58 8.26 0.38
C GLY A 344 -10.60 8.90 1.37
N LEU A 345 -9.54 9.54 0.90
CA LEU A 345 -8.58 10.26 1.74
C LEU A 345 -8.98 11.72 1.99
N SER A 346 -10.05 12.20 1.35
CA SER A 346 -10.48 13.59 1.42
C SER A 346 -9.33 14.59 1.16
N THR A 347 -8.48 14.29 0.17
CA THR A 347 -7.34 15.13 -0.20
C THR A 347 -7.40 15.54 -1.67
N ARG A 348 -6.90 16.75 -1.99
CA ARG A 348 -6.86 17.27 -3.35
C ARG A 348 -5.72 16.70 -4.18
N TYR A 349 -4.59 16.41 -3.52
CA TYR A 349 -3.36 15.98 -4.18
C TYR A 349 -2.90 14.68 -3.55
N TYR A 350 -2.81 13.63 -4.37
CA TYR A 350 -2.31 12.35 -3.90
C TYR A 350 -1.61 11.61 -5.02
N CYS A 351 -0.50 10.97 -4.68
CA CYS A 351 0.24 10.11 -5.57
C CYS A 351 0.77 8.90 -4.80
N HIS A 352 1.30 7.94 -5.50
CA HIS A 352 2.07 6.84 -4.92
C HIS A 352 3.56 7.06 -5.20
N PHE A 353 4.30 7.41 -4.18
CA PHE A 353 5.74 7.69 -4.19
C PHE A 353 6.55 6.62 -3.46
N THR A 354 5.94 5.95 -2.49
CA THR A 354 6.65 5.25 -1.41
C THR A 354 6.98 3.79 -1.68
N SER A 355 6.66 3.22 -2.85
CA SER A 355 6.89 1.79 -3.12
C SER A 355 7.33 1.48 -4.56
N PRO A 356 8.47 2.00 -5.02
CA PRO A 356 8.95 1.80 -6.40
C PRO A 356 9.46 0.38 -6.69
N ILE A 357 9.78 -0.43 -5.68
CA ILE A 357 10.18 -1.82 -5.88
C ILE A 357 9.00 -2.65 -6.40
N ARG A 358 7.79 -2.34 -5.96
CA ARG A 358 6.59 -3.14 -6.23
C ARG A 358 5.50 -2.44 -7.03
N ARG A 359 5.62 -1.14 -7.33
CA ARG A 359 4.63 -0.39 -8.14
C ARG A 359 5.32 0.46 -9.21
N TYR A 360 4.93 0.28 -10.46
CA TYR A 360 5.51 1.03 -11.57
C TYR A 360 5.23 2.55 -11.53
N PRO A 361 4.05 3.04 -11.13
CA PRO A 361 3.80 4.47 -11.01
C PRO A 361 4.78 5.19 -10.09
N ASP A 362 5.15 4.57 -8.98
CA ASP A 362 6.13 5.10 -8.03
C ASP A 362 7.51 5.23 -8.70
N LEU A 363 7.97 4.18 -9.38
CA LEU A 363 9.21 4.20 -10.15
C LEU A 363 9.19 5.31 -11.22
N GLN A 364 8.06 5.47 -11.91
CA GLN A 364 7.92 6.48 -12.94
C GLN A 364 8.03 7.90 -12.38
N ILE A 365 7.35 8.21 -11.29
CA ILE A 365 7.44 9.56 -10.70
C ILE A 365 8.81 9.84 -10.08
N HIS A 366 9.51 8.83 -9.57
CA HIS A 366 10.89 8.98 -9.12
C HIS A 366 11.80 9.53 -10.23
N ARG A 367 11.65 9.06 -11.46
CA ARG A 367 12.41 9.60 -12.62
C ARG A 367 12.09 11.06 -12.86
N ILE A 368 10.82 11.45 -12.85
CA ILE A 368 10.38 12.83 -13.05
C ILE A 368 10.95 13.73 -11.94
N ILE A 369 10.89 13.28 -10.69
CA ILE A 369 11.45 14.00 -9.56
C ILE A 369 12.96 14.21 -9.72
N LYS A 370 13.71 13.15 -10.03
CA LYS A 370 15.17 13.24 -10.21
C LYS A 370 15.57 14.13 -11.37
N GLU A 371 14.88 14.06 -12.50
CA GLU A 371 15.12 14.99 -13.63
C GLU A 371 14.88 16.44 -13.21
N THR A 372 13.88 16.70 -12.38
CA THR A 372 13.59 18.04 -11.85
C THR A 372 14.70 18.50 -10.90
N LEU A 373 15.15 17.64 -9.99
CA LEU A 373 16.24 17.96 -9.05
C LEU A 373 17.57 18.27 -9.78
N HIS A 374 17.82 17.59 -10.90
CA HIS A 374 19.01 17.79 -11.71
C HIS A 374 18.88 18.93 -12.74
N ASN A 375 17.77 19.68 -12.74
CA ASN A 375 17.47 20.71 -13.75
C ASN A 375 17.50 20.18 -15.19
N LYS A 376 17.19 18.90 -15.40
CA LYS A 376 17.15 18.24 -16.71
C LYS A 376 15.75 18.21 -17.34
N PHE A 377 14.76 18.80 -16.67
CA PHE A 377 13.38 18.81 -17.12
C PHE A 377 13.16 19.89 -18.18
N THR A 378 13.50 19.57 -19.43
CA THR A 378 13.38 20.45 -20.59
C THR A 378 11.97 20.40 -21.20
N THR A 379 11.63 21.33 -22.10
CA THR A 379 10.38 21.31 -22.90
C THR A 379 10.20 19.98 -23.64
N ARG A 380 11.29 19.38 -24.13
CA ARG A 380 11.24 18.06 -24.78
C ARG A 380 10.83 16.97 -23.80
N ARG A 381 11.34 16.98 -22.56
CA ARG A 381 10.97 16.04 -21.52
C ARG A 381 9.53 16.26 -21.06
N PHE A 382 9.09 17.51 -20.97
CA PHE A 382 7.70 17.86 -20.71
C PHE A 382 6.77 17.18 -21.73
N SER A 383 6.98 17.44 -23.03
CA SER A 383 6.16 16.86 -24.11
C SER A 383 6.22 15.33 -24.13
N HIS A 384 7.37 14.75 -23.81
CA HIS A 384 7.54 13.31 -23.70
C HIS A 384 6.65 12.72 -22.60
N TYR A 385 6.73 13.25 -21.38
CA TYR A 385 5.92 12.76 -20.26
C TYR A 385 4.43 13.02 -20.45
N ASP A 386 4.06 14.18 -20.97
CA ASP A 386 2.67 14.50 -21.31
C ASP A 386 2.07 13.46 -22.29
N ALA A 387 2.86 12.97 -23.22
CA ALA A 387 2.44 11.95 -24.18
C ALA A 387 2.38 10.52 -23.61
N ILE A 388 3.28 10.14 -22.69
CA ILE A 388 3.36 8.75 -22.22
C ILE A 388 2.56 8.48 -20.95
N LEU A 389 2.45 9.46 -20.04
CA LEU A 389 1.86 9.23 -18.72
C LEU A 389 0.38 8.78 -18.74
N PRO A 390 -0.48 9.24 -19.67
CA PRO A 390 -1.84 8.69 -19.76
C PRO A 390 -1.85 7.18 -20.01
N LYS A 391 -0.96 6.67 -20.86
CA LYS A 391 -0.84 5.23 -21.17
C LYS A 391 -0.25 4.46 -19.99
N VAL A 392 0.75 5.04 -19.30
CA VAL A 392 1.33 4.45 -18.08
C VAL A 392 0.28 4.35 -16.98
N ALA A 393 -0.54 5.38 -16.79
CA ALA A 393 -1.63 5.39 -15.81
C ALA A 393 -2.66 4.30 -16.10
N GLU A 394 -3.09 4.17 -17.35
CA GLU A 394 -4.03 3.15 -17.79
C GLU A 394 -3.47 1.73 -17.59
N GLN A 395 -2.26 1.48 -18.05
CA GLN A 395 -1.58 0.19 -17.91
C GLN A 395 -1.41 -0.18 -16.43
N SER A 396 -0.94 0.74 -15.60
CA SER A 396 -0.73 0.51 -14.17
C SER A 396 -2.04 0.19 -13.45
N SER A 397 -3.11 0.93 -13.73
CA SER A 397 -4.42 0.69 -13.15
C SER A 397 -5.02 -0.67 -13.59
N LYS A 398 -4.79 -1.06 -14.85
CA LYS A 398 -5.22 -2.36 -15.38
C LYS A 398 -4.47 -3.51 -14.70
N MET A 399 -3.16 -3.38 -14.52
CA MET A 399 -2.34 -4.42 -13.90
C MET A 399 -2.62 -4.56 -12.41
N GLU A 400 -2.84 -3.45 -11.71
CA GLU A 400 -3.27 -3.45 -10.31
C GLU A 400 -4.58 -4.22 -10.12
N ARG A 401 -5.62 -3.91 -10.89
CA ARG A 401 -6.90 -4.63 -10.83
C ARG A 401 -6.75 -6.13 -11.11
N ARG A 402 -5.90 -6.48 -12.09
CA ARG A 402 -5.59 -7.88 -12.39
C ARG A 402 -4.90 -8.57 -11.21
N ALA A 403 -3.94 -7.92 -10.56
CA ALA A 403 -3.25 -8.45 -9.39
C ALA A 403 -4.24 -8.67 -8.23
N GLU A 404 -5.03 -7.66 -7.88
CA GLU A 404 -6.06 -7.73 -6.83
C GLU A 404 -7.07 -8.86 -7.08
N GLU A 405 -7.49 -9.07 -8.34
CA GLU A 405 -8.41 -10.12 -8.68
C GLU A 405 -7.80 -11.52 -8.47
N VAL A 406 -6.56 -11.72 -8.89
CA VAL A 406 -5.86 -12.99 -8.70
C VAL A 406 -5.59 -13.27 -7.23
N GLU A 407 -5.11 -12.29 -6.48
CA GLU A 407 -4.88 -12.39 -5.03
C GLU A 407 -6.17 -12.79 -4.31
N ARG A 408 -7.28 -12.12 -4.63
CA ARG A 408 -8.60 -12.44 -4.08
C ARG A 408 -9.07 -13.85 -4.42
N GLU A 409 -8.91 -14.28 -5.68
CA GLU A 409 -9.34 -15.61 -6.13
C GLU A 409 -8.49 -16.73 -5.51
N VAL A 410 -7.17 -16.52 -5.37
CA VAL A 410 -6.29 -17.48 -4.69
C VAL A 410 -6.62 -17.54 -3.19
N CYS A 411 -6.88 -16.41 -2.55
CA CYS A 411 -7.31 -16.34 -1.15
C CYS A 411 -8.62 -17.10 -0.93
N LYS A 412 -9.64 -16.89 -1.78
CA LYS A 412 -10.91 -17.64 -1.73
C LYS A 412 -10.70 -19.13 -1.88
N LEU A 413 -9.85 -19.54 -2.82
CA LEU A 413 -9.54 -20.95 -3.05
C LEU A 413 -8.93 -21.60 -1.79
N LYS A 414 -7.94 -20.94 -1.17
CA LYS A 414 -7.29 -21.42 0.05
C LYS A 414 -8.25 -21.47 1.24
N LYS A 415 -9.13 -20.49 1.37
CA LYS A 415 -10.20 -20.52 2.38
C LYS A 415 -11.17 -21.68 2.15
N ALA A 416 -11.58 -21.92 0.91
CA ALA A 416 -12.44 -23.06 0.58
C ALA A 416 -11.74 -24.41 0.85
N GLU A 417 -10.44 -24.52 0.58
CA GLU A 417 -9.63 -25.70 0.92
C GLU A 417 -9.55 -25.93 2.43
N TYR A 418 -9.39 -24.86 3.21
CA TYR A 418 -9.40 -24.92 4.67
C TYR A 418 -10.74 -25.42 5.21
N MET A 419 -11.86 -24.85 4.72
CA MET A 419 -13.20 -25.22 5.16
C MET A 419 -13.63 -26.61 4.72
N ARG A 420 -13.14 -27.12 3.58
CA ARG A 420 -13.44 -28.47 3.12
C ARG A 420 -13.07 -29.56 4.13
N ARG A 421 -12.09 -29.33 4.98
CA ARG A 421 -11.66 -30.26 6.03
C ARG A 421 -12.51 -30.17 7.31
N ARG A 422 -13.40 -29.18 7.36
CA ARG A 422 -14.28 -28.85 8.50
C ARG A 422 -15.76 -29.11 8.19
N ILE A 423 -16.03 -29.88 7.15
CA ILE A 423 -17.39 -30.28 6.80
C ILE A 423 -17.97 -31.11 7.94
N GLY A 424 -19.14 -30.70 8.46
CA GLY A 424 -19.82 -31.30 9.60
C GLY A 424 -19.60 -30.56 10.92
N GLU A 425 -18.69 -29.58 10.99
CA GLU A 425 -18.58 -28.68 12.14
C GLU A 425 -19.72 -27.64 12.14
N VAL A 426 -20.13 -27.20 13.32
CA VAL A 426 -21.13 -26.12 13.49
C VAL A 426 -20.44 -24.85 13.91
N HIS A 427 -20.69 -23.76 13.16
CA HIS A 427 -20.10 -22.46 13.43
C HIS A 427 -21.20 -21.40 13.53
N GLU A 428 -21.00 -20.41 14.40
CA GLU A 428 -21.80 -19.19 14.37
C GLU A 428 -21.41 -18.35 13.13
N GLY A 429 -22.40 -17.74 12.47
CA GLY A 429 -22.17 -16.97 11.26
C GLY A 429 -23.10 -15.79 11.11
N ILE A 430 -22.65 -14.77 10.38
CA ILE A 430 -23.43 -13.59 10.00
C ILE A 430 -23.83 -13.72 8.55
N ILE A 431 -25.10 -13.45 8.24
CA ILE A 431 -25.60 -13.40 6.85
C ILE A 431 -24.96 -12.20 6.16
N SER A 432 -24.15 -12.47 5.15
CA SER A 432 -23.43 -11.47 4.37
C SER A 432 -24.05 -11.16 3.01
N GLY A 433 -25.05 -11.96 2.61
CA GLY A 433 -25.78 -11.75 1.36
C GLY A 433 -26.96 -12.72 1.22
N VAL A 434 -27.96 -12.26 0.49
CA VAL A 434 -29.14 -13.05 0.13
C VAL A 434 -29.32 -12.94 -1.40
N THR A 435 -29.49 -14.07 -2.06
CA THR A 435 -29.73 -14.17 -3.50
C THR A 435 -30.93 -15.07 -3.78
N ASN A 436 -31.38 -15.12 -5.03
CA ASN A 436 -32.50 -15.97 -5.43
C ASN A 436 -32.21 -17.49 -5.29
N TRP A 437 -30.95 -17.86 -5.12
CA TRP A 437 -30.49 -19.27 -5.02
C TRP A 437 -29.85 -19.61 -3.69
N GLY A 438 -29.86 -18.71 -2.70
CA GLY A 438 -29.35 -19.04 -1.37
C GLY A 438 -28.89 -17.84 -0.54
N ILE A 439 -28.45 -18.17 0.65
CA ILE A 439 -27.94 -17.24 1.66
C ILE A 439 -26.44 -17.42 1.77
N TYR A 440 -25.69 -16.31 1.78
CA TYR A 440 -24.26 -16.31 2.06
C TYR A 440 -24.04 -16.02 3.55
N VAL A 441 -23.29 -16.89 4.23
CA VAL A 441 -22.99 -16.77 5.65
C VAL A 441 -21.48 -16.66 5.84
N GLU A 442 -21.05 -15.72 6.66
CA GLU A 442 -19.67 -15.58 7.11
C GLU A 442 -19.57 -16.11 8.54
N PRO A 443 -18.76 -17.14 8.82
CA PRO A 443 -18.55 -17.64 10.17
C PRO A 443 -17.90 -16.56 11.05
N VAL A 444 -18.41 -16.32 12.26
CA VAL A 444 -17.91 -15.30 13.19
C VAL A 444 -16.46 -15.59 13.63
N SER A 445 -16.12 -16.85 13.82
CA SER A 445 -14.77 -17.29 14.19
C SER A 445 -13.73 -17.17 13.09
N TYR A 446 -14.18 -16.96 11.84
CA TYR A 446 -13.33 -16.84 10.65
C TYR A 446 -13.82 -15.69 9.80
N THR A 447 -13.96 -14.51 10.39
CA THR A 447 -14.38 -13.28 9.70
C THR A 447 -13.72 -13.18 8.33
N HIS A 448 -14.53 -13.13 7.26
CA HIS A 448 -14.19 -13.14 5.82
C HIS A 448 -14.20 -14.50 5.08
N LEU A 449 -14.72 -15.58 5.69
CA LEU A 449 -15.05 -16.78 4.93
C LEU A 449 -16.54 -16.73 4.53
N THR A 450 -16.83 -16.29 3.31
CA THR A 450 -18.20 -16.36 2.80
C THR A 450 -18.44 -17.74 2.20
N LEU A 451 -19.35 -18.51 2.80
CA LEU A 451 -19.78 -19.80 2.28
C LEU A 451 -21.17 -19.68 1.66
N PRO A 452 -21.40 -20.19 0.44
CA PRO A 452 -22.75 -20.36 -0.08
C PRO A 452 -23.45 -21.47 0.74
N THR A 453 -24.50 -21.10 1.43
CA THR A 453 -25.37 -22.06 2.12
C THR A 453 -26.57 -22.30 1.23
N ILE A 454 -26.74 -23.50 0.72
CA ILE A 454 -27.95 -23.93 0.01
C ILE A 454 -28.96 -24.30 1.10
N ALA A 455 -30.09 -23.62 1.13
CA ALA A 455 -31.24 -24.00 1.94
C ALA A 455 -31.96 -25.19 1.33
#